data_fc0b2b997ffdf761ae75e68b0417da70
#
_entry.id   fc0b2b997ffdf761ae75e68b0417da70
#
_cell.length_a   1.000
_cell.length_b   1.000
_cell.length_c   1.000
_cell.angle_alpha   90.00
_cell.angle_beta   90.00
_cell.angle_gamma   90.00
#
_symmetry.space_group_name_H-M   'P 1'
#
loop_
_entity.id
_entity.type
_entity.pdbx_description
1 polymer ?
#
loop_
_entity_poly.entity_id
_entity_poly.type
_entity_poly.pdbx_seq_one_letter_code
_entity_poly.pdbx_strand_id
1 'polypeptide(L)'
;MDKNCVALCRGCRVGVRKCRFGADDFSSVSPTEGLVRLSCPSDFQGGPDVAHGGWISGVFDDVLGRFLTHNGLRTVTATLTVDFLMPVPVEQPLEVTVRIEAQEGRRRTMSAVMRLKGDRRDRATARGVWVERRADHFDRHQAEISAYVATAAGENPG
;
A
#
# COMPACT_ATOMS: atom_id res chain seq x y z
N MET A 1 8.23 3.43 21.45
CA MET A 1 7.20 3.03 20.46
C MET A 1 7.32 3.97 19.29
N ASP A 2 7.80 3.44 18.18
CA ASP A 2 8.03 4.23 16.96
C ASP A 2 6.70 4.75 16.43
N LYS A 3 6.55 6.07 16.35
CA LYS A 3 5.32 6.76 15.95
C LYS A 3 4.91 6.52 14.49
N ASN A 4 5.72 5.79 13.73
CA ASN A 4 5.55 5.57 12.30
C ASN A 4 4.96 4.20 11.92
N CYS A 5 4.80 3.28 12.86
CA CYS A 5 4.17 1.99 12.56
C CYS A 5 2.66 2.12 12.75
N VAL A 6 1.96 2.35 11.65
CA VAL A 6 0.50 2.42 11.67
C VAL A 6 -0.08 1.06 12.04
N ALA A 7 -0.90 1.05 13.07
CA ALA A 7 -1.47 -0.12 13.71
C ALA A 7 -2.37 -1.03 12.81
N LEU A 8 -2.44 -0.83 11.51
CA LEU A 8 -3.37 -1.49 10.59
C LEU A 8 -2.74 -2.60 9.74
N CYS A 9 -1.47 -2.52 9.41
CA CYS A 9 -0.83 -3.61 8.68
C CYS A 9 -0.38 -4.69 9.66
N ARG A 10 -1.11 -5.79 9.74
CA ARG A 10 -0.71 -6.96 10.55
C ARG A 10 0.64 -7.53 10.14
N GLY A 11 1.02 -7.34 8.87
CA GLY A 11 2.33 -7.74 8.38
C GLY A 11 3.50 -7.01 9.06
N CYS A 12 3.29 -5.77 9.51
CA CYS A 12 4.28 -5.00 10.26
C CYS A 12 4.30 -5.34 11.76
N ARG A 13 3.26 -6.03 12.28
CA ARG A 13 3.10 -6.30 13.72
C ARG A 13 3.80 -7.57 14.21
N VAL A 14 3.95 -8.58 13.35
CA VAL A 14 4.44 -9.89 13.75
C VAL A 14 5.94 -9.97 13.50
N GLY A 15 6.72 -9.41 14.44
CA GLY A 15 8.18 -9.60 14.47
C GLY A 15 8.97 -8.88 13.36
N VAL A 16 8.31 -8.24 12.42
CA VAL A 16 8.96 -7.47 11.34
C VAL A 16 8.82 -6.00 11.64
N ARG A 17 9.93 -5.36 11.99
CA ARG A 17 9.98 -3.92 12.31
C ARG A 17 9.96 -3.00 11.08
N LYS A 18 9.91 -3.55 9.87
CA LYS A 18 9.95 -2.80 8.61
C LYS A 18 8.74 -3.10 7.75
N CYS A 19 8.29 -2.11 7.02
CA CYS A 19 7.25 -2.28 6.01
C CYS A 19 7.72 -3.28 4.95
N ARG A 20 6.87 -4.23 4.57
CA ARG A 20 7.17 -5.23 3.52
C ARG A 20 7.43 -4.58 2.16
N PHE A 21 6.86 -3.42 1.93
CA PHE A 21 7.05 -2.65 0.70
C PHE A 21 8.16 -1.59 0.82
N GLY A 22 8.85 -1.51 1.99
CA GLY A 22 9.92 -0.55 2.22
C GLY A 22 9.47 0.89 2.43
N ALA A 23 8.16 1.13 2.60
CA ALA A 23 7.58 2.47 2.72
C ALA A 23 7.64 3.00 4.16
N ASP A 24 8.81 2.99 4.78
CA ASP A 24 9.00 3.42 6.16
C ASP A 24 9.21 4.93 6.32
N ASP A 25 9.77 5.59 5.30
CA ASP A 25 9.99 7.05 5.29
C ASP A 25 8.79 7.78 4.66
N PHE A 26 7.85 8.14 5.52
CA PHE A 26 6.62 8.84 5.14
C PHE A 26 6.61 10.26 5.71
N SER A 27 6.27 11.25 4.88
CA SER A 27 6.12 12.65 5.25
C SER A 27 4.75 13.17 4.79
N SER A 28 4.00 13.77 5.70
CA SER A 28 2.80 14.54 5.32
C SER A 28 3.24 15.92 4.80
N VAL A 29 2.87 16.25 3.58
CA VAL A 29 3.16 17.54 2.94
C VAL A 29 2.04 18.53 3.23
N SER A 30 0.79 18.05 3.18
CA SER A 30 -0.42 18.78 3.51
C SER A 30 -1.51 17.81 3.95
N PRO A 31 -2.70 18.28 4.36
CA PRO A 31 -3.83 17.39 4.66
C PRO A 31 -4.25 16.49 3.50
N THR A 32 -3.94 16.88 2.27
CA THR A 32 -4.33 16.16 1.06
C THR A 32 -3.16 15.59 0.27
N GLU A 33 -1.92 15.79 0.71
CA GLU A 33 -0.73 15.35 0.00
C GLU A 33 0.34 14.79 0.94
N GLY A 34 0.94 13.68 0.54
CA GLY A 34 2.05 13.03 1.25
C GLY A 34 3.16 12.60 0.30
N LEU A 35 4.33 12.37 0.87
CA LEU A 35 5.53 11.90 0.18
C LEU A 35 6.10 10.70 0.92
N VAL A 36 6.39 9.65 0.19
CA VAL A 36 7.06 8.44 0.70
C VAL A 36 8.37 8.24 -0.05
N ARG A 37 9.44 7.97 0.68
CA ARG A 37 10.73 7.60 0.11
C ARG A 37 11.02 6.14 0.40
N LEU A 38 11.45 5.41 -0.62
CA LEU A 38 11.69 3.98 -0.55
C LEU A 38 12.66 3.55 -1.65
N SER A 39 13.00 2.28 -1.65
CA SER A 39 13.69 1.60 -2.77
C SER A 39 13.10 0.21 -2.93
N CYS A 40 13.11 -0.33 -4.15
CA CYS A 40 12.70 -1.71 -4.39
C CYS A 40 13.87 -2.65 -4.06
N PRO A 41 13.73 -3.56 -3.10
CA PRO A 41 14.76 -4.55 -2.86
C PRO A 41 14.94 -5.48 -4.07
N SER A 42 16.16 -5.98 -4.27
CA SER A 42 16.50 -6.86 -5.40
C SER A 42 15.70 -8.17 -5.44
N ASP A 43 15.23 -8.66 -4.30
CA ASP A 43 14.38 -9.87 -4.21
C ASP A 43 13.00 -9.68 -4.86
N PHE A 44 12.58 -8.43 -5.09
CA PHE A 44 11.32 -8.10 -5.77
C PHE A 44 11.49 -7.74 -7.25
N GLN A 45 12.59 -8.13 -7.87
CA GLN A 45 12.74 -7.92 -9.30
C GLN A 45 11.81 -8.85 -10.10
N GLY A 46 11.23 -8.31 -11.17
CA GLY A 46 10.39 -9.05 -12.12
C GLY A 46 11.08 -9.34 -13.45
N GLY A 47 12.17 -8.63 -13.71
CA GLY A 47 13.09 -8.81 -14.82
C GLY A 47 14.47 -8.33 -14.40
N PRO A 48 15.51 -8.45 -15.23
CA PRO A 48 16.85 -8.05 -14.83
C PRO A 48 16.90 -6.59 -14.35
N ASP A 49 17.25 -6.40 -13.10
CA ASP A 49 17.44 -5.11 -12.41
C ASP A 49 16.20 -4.18 -12.38
N VAL A 50 15.00 -4.70 -12.65
CA VAL A 50 13.75 -3.92 -12.59
C VAL A 50 12.74 -4.53 -11.61
N ALA A 51 12.02 -3.67 -10.91
CA ALA A 51 11.00 -4.04 -9.94
C ALA A 51 9.84 -4.79 -10.61
N HIS A 52 9.33 -5.82 -9.94
CA HIS A 52 8.13 -6.52 -10.36
C HIS A 52 6.90 -5.61 -10.28
N GLY A 53 6.02 -5.66 -11.27
CA GLY A 53 4.77 -4.86 -11.29
C GLY A 53 3.88 -5.11 -10.08
N GLY A 54 3.86 -6.34 -9.55
CA GLY A 54 3.16 -6.68 -8.31
C GLY A 54 3.71 -5.95 -7.09
N TRP A 55 5.04 -5.76 -6.99
CA TRP A 55 5.64 -4.95 -5.94
C TRP A 55 5.22 -3.48 -6.06
N ILE A 56 5.30 -2.91 -7.28
CA ILE A 56 4.87 -1.52 -7.55
C ILE A 56 3.41 -1.32 -7.16
N SER A 57 2.53 -2.24 -7.56
CA SER A 57 1.10 -2.20 -7.22
C SER A 57 0.87 -2.29 -5.70
N GLY A 58 1.60 -3.18 -5.03
CA GLY A 58 1.54 -3.32 -3.57
C GLY A 58 2.04 -2.07 -2.84
N VAL A 59 3.09 -1.42 -3.34
CA VAL A 59 3.55 -0.11 -2.82
C VAL A 59 2.44 0.93 -2.92
N PHE A 60 1.79 1.05 -4.08
CA PHE A 60 0.71 2.02 -4.24
C PHE A 60 -0.48 1.75 -3.31
N ASP A 61 -0.89 0.50 -3.17
CA ASP A 61 -1.96 0.13 -2.24
C ASP A 61 -1.59 0.50 -0.79
N ASP A 62 -0.39 0.13 -0.35
CA ASP A 62 0.08 0.42 1.00
C ASP A 62 0.20 1.92 1.27
N VAL A 63 0.86 2.69 0.40
CA VAL A 63 1.14 4.10 0.67
C VAL A 63 -0.12 4.97 0.61
N LEU A 64 -1.07 4.66 -0.28
CA LEU A 64 -2.35 5.37 -0.38
C LEU A 64 -3.22 5.08 0.85
N GLY A 65 -3.36 3.82 1.24
CA GLY A 65 -4.09 3.43 2.46
C GLY A 65 -3.44 3.98 3.73
N ARG A 66 -2.12 3.97 3.80
CA ARG A 66 -1.35 4.51 4.93
C ARG A 66 -1.53 6.02 5.07
N PHE A 67 -1.53 6.76 3.96
CA PHE A 67 -1.78 8.21 3.99
C PHE A 67 -3.14 8.53 4.63
N LEU A 68 -4.18 7.80 4.25
CA LEU A 68 -5.52 7.96 4.85
C LEU A 68 -5.51 7.65 6.36
N THR A 69 -4.78 6.62 6.76
CA THR A 69 -4.65 6.26 8.17
C THR A 69 -3.90 7.33 8.97
N HIS A 70 -2.86 7.94 8.42
CA HIS A 70 -2.19 9.09 9.04
C HIS A 70 -3.13 10.29 9.23
N ASN A 71 -4.11 10.43 8.35
CA ASN A 71 -5.20 11.43 8.49
C ASN A 71 -6.36 10.96 9.39
N GLY A 72 -6.17 9.89 10.17
CA GLY A 72 -7.17 9.38 11.11
C GLY A 72 -8.29 8.55 10.49
N LEU A 73 -8.22 8.24 9.19
CA LEU A 73 -9.23 7.48 8.47
C LEU A 73 -8.89 5.99 8.43
N ARG A 74 -9.85 5.15 8.76
CA ARG A 74 -9.73 3.69 8.65
C ARG A 74 -10.44 3.23 7.40
N THR A 75 -9.69 2.88 6.38
CA THR A 75 -10.23 2.55 5.06
C THR A 75 -9.87 1.15 4.61
N VAL A 76 -10.57 0.68 3.59
CA VAL A 76 -10.23 -0.49 2.79
C VAL A 76 -10.18 -0.08 1.33
N THR A 77 -9.31 -0.71 0.57
CA THR A 77 -9.17 -0.50 -0.87
C THR A 77 -10.37 -1.11 -1.57
N ALA A 78 -11.09 -0.32 -2.36
CA ALA A 78 -12.20 -0.78 -3.19
C ALA A 78 -11.74 -1.00 -4.64
N THR A 79 -10.95 -0.08 -5.17
CA THR A 79 -10.37 -0.19 -6.52
C THR A 79 -8.96 0.37 -6.52
N LEU A 80 -8.11 -0.19 -7.35
CA LEU A 80 -6.78 0.31 -7.64
C LEU A 80 -6.46 0.04 -9.12
N THR A 81 -6.10 1.09 -9.84
CA THR A 81 -5.60 1.02 -11.21
C THR A 81 -4.18 1.54 -11.22
N VAL A 82 -3.27 0.80 -11.84
CA VAL A 82 -1.85 1.15 -11.93
C VAL A 82 -1.43 1.19 -13.40
N ASP A 83 -0.80 2.29 -13.78
CA ASP A 83 -0.18 2.45 -15.09
C ASP A 83 1.34 2.35 -14.94
N PHE A 84 1.94 1.41 -15.65
CA PHE A 84 3.38 1.17 -15.69
C PHE A 84 3.96 1.91 -16.90
N LEU A 85 4.62 3.02 -16.67
CA LEU A 85 5.05 3.94 -17.74
C LEU A 85 6.49 3.69 -18.16
N MET A 86 7.37 3.39 -17.19
CA MET A 86 8.80 3.16 -17.42
C MET A 86 9.34 2.13 -16.43
N PRO A 87 10.42 1.41 -16.77
CA PRO A 87 11.07 0.50 -15.82
C PRO A 87 11.47 1.20 -14.54
N VAL A 88 11.18 0.55 -13.40
CA VAL A 88 11.59 0.99 -12.06
C VAL A 88 12.81 0.16 -11.66
N PRO A 89 14.02 0.72 -11.64
CA PRO A 89 15.21 -0.03 -11.26
C PRO A 89 15.16 -0.40 -9.78
N VAL A 90 15.63 -1.62 -9.45
CA VAL A 90 15.81 -2.05 -8.05
C VAL A 90 16.98 -1.31 -7.39
N GLU A 91 17.01 -1.27 -6.05
CA GLU A 91 18.05 -0.66 -5.22
C GLU A 91 18.31 0.83 -5.50
N GLN A 92 17.40 1.51 -6.22
CA GLN A 92 17.51 2.93 -6.48
C GLN A 92 16.52 3.73 -5.63
N PRO A 93 16.88 4.94 -5.19
CA PRO A 93 15.98 5.80 -4.42
C PRO A 93 14.75 6.22 -5.24
N LEU A 94 13.59 5.94 -4.70
CA LEU A 94 12.28 6.30 -5.26
C LEU A 94 11.56 7.30 -4.38
N GLU A 95 10.73 8.11 -4.98
CA GLU A 95 9.78 8.99 -4.33
C GLU A 95 8.37 8.70 -4.86
N VAL A 96 7.42 8.51 -3.94
CA VAL A 96 6.01 8.34 -4.24
C VAL A 96 5.23 9.48 -3.63
N THR A 97 4.66 10.33 -4.47
CA THR A 97 3.72 11.38 -4.05
C THR A 97 2.32 10.81 -4.06
N VAL A 98 1.58 11.02 -2.98
CA VAL A 98 0.18 10.58 -2.83
C VAL A 98 -0.73 11.78 -2.65
N ARG A 99 -1.96 11.72 -3.21
CA ARG A 99 -2.97 12.79 -3.11
C ARG A 99 -4.36 12.26 -2.88
N ILE A 100 -5.14 13.00 -2.09
CA ILE A 100 -6.60 12.89 -2.07
C ILE A 100 -7.14 13.82 -3.16
N GLU A 101 -7.77 13.23 -4.17
CA GLU A 101 -8.36 13.96 -5.30
C GLU A 101 -9.80 14.39 -5.02
N ALA A 102 -10.56 13.53 -4.34
CA ALA A 102 -11.96 13.79 -3.98
C ALA A 102 -12.38 13.04 -2.72
N GLN A 103 -13.36 13.61 -2.05
CA GLN A 103 -14.01 13.02 -0.89
C GLN A 103 -15.52 13.10 -1.05
N GLU A 104 -16.18 11.93 -1.09
CA GLU A 104 -17.62 11.80 -1.25
C GLU A 104 -18.15 10.84 -0.17
N GLY A 105 -18.72 11.39 0.88
CA GLY A 105 -19.16 10.62 2.04
C GLY A 105 -18.01 9.79 2.61
N ARG A 106 -18.15 8.46 2.59
CA ARG A 106 -17.11 7.52 3.07
C ARG A 106 -16.06 7.16 2.00
N ARG A 107 -16.19 7.66 0.78
CA ARG A 107 -15.30 7.34 -0.33
C ARG A 107 -14.21 8.41 -0.46
N ARG A 108 -13.00 7.96 -0.72
CA ARG A 108 -11.84 8.81 -1.02
C ARG A 108 -11.27 8.37 -2.36
N THR A 109 -11.30 9.26 -3.34
CA THR A 109 -10.57 9.05 -4.60
C THR A 109 -9.15 9.54 -4.40
N MET A 110 -8.19 8.68 -4.72
CA MET A 110 -6.78 8.92 -4.48
C MET A 110 -5.98 8.77 -5.76
N SER A 111 -4.86 9.45 -5.83
CA SER A 111 -3.84 9.26 -6.85
C SER A 111 -2.44 9.17 -6.24
N ALA A 112 -1.53 8.53 -6.96
CA ALA A 112 -0.11 8.51 -6.62
C ALA A 112 0.75 8.49 -7.88
N VAL A 113 1.97 9.03 -7.73
CA VAL A 113 2.99 9.05 -8.78
C VAL A 113 4.30 8.55 -8.18
N MET A 114 4.94 7.60 -8.85
CA MET A 114 6.26 7.07 -8.49
C MET A 114 7.32 7.59 -9.44
N ARG A 115 8.40 8.12 -8.89
CA ARG A 115 9.57 8.63 -9.63
C ARG A 115 10.88 8.15 -9.01
N LEU A 116 11.95 8.15 -9.79
CA LEU A 116 13.29 8.13 -9.21
C LEU A 116 13.55 9.47 -8.52
N LYS A 117 14.24 9.42 -7.40
CA LYS A 117 14.64 10.65 -6.70
C LYS A 117 15.48 11.52 -7.62
N GLY A 118 15.05 12.77 -7.80
CA GLY A 118 15.72 13.73 -8.69
C GLY A 118 15.37 13.61 -10.17
N ASP A 119 14.57 12.62 -10.60
CA ASP A 119 14.04 12.52 -11.96
C ASP A 119 12.61 13.08 -12.02
N ARG A 120 12.29 13.83 -13.07
CA ARG A 120 10.94 14.37 -13.28
C ARG A 120 10.01 13.42 -14.01
N ARG A 121 10.53 12.33 -14.59
CA ARG A 121 9.75 11.37 -15.37
C ARG A 121 9.00 10.42 -14.45
N ASP A 122 7.71 10.27 -14.71
CA ASP A 122 6.87 9.31 -14.02
C ASP A 122 7.24 7.89 -14.42
N ARG A 123 7.51 7.04 -13.45
CA ARG A 123 7.81 5.61 -13.66
C ARG A 123 6.54 4.77 -13.62
N ALA A 124 5.67 5.09 -12.69
CA ALA A 124 4.35 4.49 -12.57
C ALA A 124 3.39 5.49 -11.93
N THR A 125 2.10 5.35 -12.23
CA THR A 125 1.04 6.11 -11.59
C THR A 125 -0.05 5.18 -11.09
N ALA A 126 -0.79 5.64 -10.08
CA ALA A 126 -1.93 4.89 -9.57
C ALA A 126 -3.12 5.81 -9.32
N ARG A 127 -4.32 5.27 -9.51
CA ARG A 127 -5.59 5.85 -9.09
C ARG A 127 -6.45 4.79 -8.45
N GLY A 128 -7.23 5.17 -7.44
CA GLY A 128 -8.11 4.21 -6.80
C GLY A 128 -9.11 4.87 -5.89
N VAL A 129 -9.95 4.02 -5.31
CA VAL A 129 -10.98 4.42 -4.35
C VAL A 129 -10.78 3.64 -3.07
N TRP A 130 -10.69 4.34 -1.98
CA TRP A 130 -10.70 3.80 -0.62
C TRP A 130 -12.03 4.14 0.04
N VAL A 131 -12.56 3.18 0.79
CA VAL A 131 -13.84 3.34 1.48
C VAL A 131 -13.59 3.26 3.00
N GLU A 132 -14.05 4.27 3.72
CA GLU A 132 -14.00 4.26 5.17
C GLU A 132 -14.82 3.08 5.70
N ARG A 133 -14.16 2.20 6.45
CA ARG A 133 -14.77 0.98 6.95
C ARG A 133 -15.59 1.25 8.21
N ARG A 134 -16.64 0.44 8.40
CA ARG A 134 -17.36 0.37 9.66
C ARG A 134 -16.50 -0.31 10.73
N ALA A 135 -16.79 -0.08 11.99
CA ALA A 135 -16.07 -0.68 13.12
C ALA A 135 -16.09 -2.22 13.06
N ASP A 136 -17.21 -2.81 12.67
CA ASP A 136 -17.46 -4.24 12.56
C ASP A 136 -17.02 -4.88 11.22
N HIS A 137 -16.31 -4.14 10.37
CA HIS A 137 -15.98 -4.58 9.01
C HIS A 137 -15.27 -5.94 8.97
N PHE A 138 -14.28 -6.14 9.82
CA PHE A 138 -13.54 -7.41 9.86
C PHE A 138 -14.28 -8.49 10.60
N ASP A 139 -15.08 -8.14 11.62
CA ASP A 139 -15.82 -9.10 12.42
C ASP A 139 -16.87 -9.84 11.57
N ARG A 140 -17.54 -9.12 10.66
CA ARG A 140 -18.52 -9.72 9.74
C ARG A 140 -17.92 -10.75 8.78
N HIS A 141 -16.66 -10.58 8.40
CA HIS A 141 -15.96 -11.52 7.51
C HIS A 141 -15.19 -12.59 8.28
N GLN A 142 -14.94 -12.39 9.57
CA GLN A 142 -14.12 -13.32 10.36
C GLN A 142 -14.75 -14.71 10.46
N ALA A 143 -16.08 -14.79 10.61
CA ALA A 143 -16.79 -16.07 10.68
C ALA A 143 -16.66 -16.88 9.38
N GLU A 144 -16.81 -16.18 8.21
CA GLU A 144 -16.64 -16.77 6.89
C GLU A 144 -15.20 -17.26 6.67
N ILE A 145 -14.22 -16.43 7.00
CA ILE A 145 -12.80 -16.79 6.88
C ILE A 145 -12.46 -17.97 7.79
N SER A 146 -12.94 -17.97 9.02
CA SER A 146 -12.69 -19.04 9.98
C SER A 146 -13.33 -20.37 9.52
N ALA A 147 -14.53 -20.33 8.98
CA ALA A 147 -15.19 -21.51 8.41
C ALA A 147 -14.39 -22.08 7.23
N TYR A 148 -13.90 -21.21 6.33
CA TYR A 148 -13.08 -21.63 5.18
C TYR A 148 -11.77 -22.28 5.61
N VAL A 149 -11.06 -21.69 6.57
CA VAL A 149 -9.80 -22.22 7.10
C VAL A 149 -10.02 -23.57 7.79
N ALA A 150 -11.13 -23.73 8.55
CA ALA A 150 -11.46 -25.00 9.20
C ALA A 150 -11.75 -26.12 8.20
N THR A 151 -12.47 -25.82 7.10
CA THR A 151 -12.76 -26.79 6.04
C THR A 151 -11.47 -27.24 5.34
N ALA A 152 -10.60 -26.29 4.97
CA ALA A 152 -9.32 -26.60 4.34
C ALA A 152 -8.38 -27.44 5.24
N ALA A 153 -8.44 -27.27 6.56
CA ALA A 153 -7.65 -28.07 7.51
C ALA A 153 -8.21 -29.49 7.69
N GLY A 154 -9.50 -29.71 7.43
CA GLY A 154 -10.15 -31.05 7.51
C GLY A 154 -9.99 -31.88 6.23
N GLU A 155 -9.58 -31.31 5.13
CA GLU A 155 -9.42 -31.97 3.83
C GLU A 155 -8.00 -32.49 3.53
N ASN A 156 -7.13 -32.61 4.53
CA ASN A 156 -5.82 -33.21 4.34
C ASN A 156 -5.89 -34.72 4.66
N PRO A 157 -6.26 -35.61 3.69
CA PRO A 157 -6.06 -37.07 3.84
C PRO A 157 -4.57 -37.31 3.67
N GLY A 158 -3.97 -37.92 4.69
CA GLY A 158 -2.58 -38.38 4.74
C GLY A 158 -2.14 -39.25 3.57
#